data_918a81b2a59094984aecebcbfdcb9c3b
#
_entry.id   918a81b2a59094984aecebcbfdcb9c3b
#
_cell.length_a   1.000
_cell.length_b   1.000
_cell.length_c   1.000
_cell.angle_alpha   90.00
_cell.angle_beta   90.00
_cell.angle_gamma   90.00
#
_symmetry.space_group_name_H-M   'P 1'
#
loop_
_entity.id
_entity.type
_entity.pdbx_description
1 polymer ?
#
loop_
_entity_poly.entity_id
_entity_poly.type
_entity_poly.pdbx_seq_one_letter_code
_entity_poly.pdbx_strand_id
1 'polypeptide(L)'
;MSDQRVTFGRLWPLMLTVFVDMVGWAFVFPIAPFFAKRLGATPFVVGLLPAVYALAQLVTAPLWGRVSDLRGRRPVLLLGISIAGVAHLIFAFASSNWAMARFDNQALLAILLLSRLVGGAGGASTGIVQAFVGDAIRPEERAKAFGWISAATSAGIMFGPALGSLATNVGPAFPGLVAATLCVVNLGFAQRFLHETTSHETRAGARSVAPGLIRARASEVLQRPRRPVSRLIWIYAFGMMAFAAMNAMLALFLDARFGFTEKTIGWAYSGIGVVGVLMRVIILDPTVRWLGERGVMRLGLAALTVSLVLQPFAPSLVVYGFVVLLVPIGTALLFPANSSLVTRFIAERHELGAIMGVQQTYGGVARLIGPLWSGWAFQQLGSGAPFFLCAGLTAITYLVAIGLEAPPRLKSQTPPAEPAAAVAGTG
;
A
#
# COMPACT_ATOMS: atom_id res chain seq x y z
N MET A 1 -37.75 5.56 -6.33
CA MET A 1 -36.40 5.29 -5.78
C MET A 1 -35.86 4.07 -6.52
N SER A 2 -35.02 4.25 -7.54
CA SER A 2 -34.50 3.16 -8.37
C SER A 2 -33.54 2.30 -7.53
N ASP A 3 -33.77 1.00 -7.57
CA ASP A 3 -33.00 -0.06 -6.92
C ASP A 3 -31.51 0.06 -7.33
N GLN A 4 -30.67 0.70 -6.45
CA GLN A 4 -29.25 0.94 -6.71
C GLN A 4 -28.45 -0.33 -6.31
N ARG A 5 -28.73 -1.47 -6.95
CA ARG A 5 -27.89 -2.65 -6.78
C ARG A 5 -26.51 -2.35 -7.35
N VAL A 6 -25.45 -2.65 -6.58
CA VAL A 6 -24.06 -2.61 -7.07
C VAL A 6 -23.93 -3.62 -8.18
N THR A 7 -24.11 -3.18 -9.38
CA THR A 7 -23.80 -3.97 -10.56
C THR A 7 -22.32 -3.75 -10.90
N PHE A 8 -21.62 -4.80 -11.30
CA PHE A 8 -20.24 -4.73 -11.84
C PHE A 8 -20.10 -3.59 -12.87
N GLY A 9 -21.16 -3.34 -13.66
CA GLY A 9 -21.24 -2.25 -14.62
C GLY A 9 -21.16 -0.81 -14.06
N ARG A 10 -21.22 -0.62 -12.74
CA ARG A 10 -21.02 0.71 -12.10
C ARG A 10 -19.62 0.89 -11.53
N LEU A 11 -18.92 -0.19 -11.20
CA LEU A 11 -17.59 -0.13 -10.59
C LEU A 11 -16.43 -0.40 -11.57
N TRP A 12 -16.70 -1.06 -12.70
CA TRP A 12 -15.63 -1.45 -13.62
C TRP A 12 -14.78 -0.25 -14.12
N PRO A 13 -15.32 0.97 -14.35
CA PRO A 13 -14.47 2.06 -14.77
C PRO A 13 -13.48 2.48 -13.67
N LEU A 14 -13.94 2.48 -12.42
CA LEU A 14 -13.06 2.76 -11.27
C LEU A 14 -12.03 1.66 -11.07
N MET A 15 -12.42 0.39 -11.22
CA MET A 15 -11.51 -0.76 -11.12
C MET A 15 -10.42 -0.70 -12.19
N LEU A 16 -10.78 -0.40 -13.43
CA LEU A 16 -9.83 -0.27 -14.54
C LEU A 16 -8.89 0.92 -14.31
N THR A 17 -9.42 2.06 -13.87
CA THR A 17 -8.63 3.24 -13.51
C THR A 17 -7.59 2.91 -12.44
N VAL A 18 -8.00 2.22 -11.37
CA VAL A 18 -7.09 1.81 -10.28
C VAL A 18 -6.07 0.77 -10.76
N PHE A 19 -6.50 -0.20 -11.56
CA PHE A 19 -5.60 -1.20 -12.13
C PHE A 19 -4.48 -0.54 -12.95
N VAL A 20 -4.85 0.36 -13.88
CA VAL A 20 -3.87 1.04 -14.75
C VAL A 20 -2.95 1.96 -13.94
N ASP A 21 -3.48 2.68 -12.93
CA ASP A 21 -2.69 3.52 -12.03
C ASP A 21 -1.63 2.67 -11.27
N MET A 22 -2.04 1.51 -10.75
CA MET A 22 -1.15 0.61 -10.04
C MET A 22 -0.13 -0.08 -10.96
N VAL A 23 -0.51 -0.42 -12.19
CA VAL A 23 0.44 -0.89 -13.21
C VAL A 23 1.51 0.17 -13.44
N GLY A 24 1.12 1.43 -13.70
CA GLY A 24 2.05 2.54 -13.95
C GLY A 24 3.03 2.78 -12.79
N TRP A 25 2.52 2.77 -11.56
CA TRP A 25 3.36 2.89 -10.36
C TRP A 25 4.34 1.72 -10.23
N ALA A 26 3.86 0.49 -10.36
CA ALA A 26 4.65 -0.73 -10.19
C ALA A 26 5.64 -0.96 -11.35
N PHE A 27 5.39 -0.36 -12.52
CA PHE A 27 6.25 -0.40 -13.69
C PHE A 27 7.65 0.13 -13.40
N VAL A 28 7.72 1.26 -12.70
CA VAL A 28 8.96 2.00 -12.46
C VAL A 28 9.60 1.64 -11.11
N PHE A 29 8.81 1.18 -10.15
CA PHE A 29 9.26 0.96 -8.77
C PHE A 29 10.49 0.06 -8.64
N PRO A 30 10.55 -1.16 -9.22
CA PRO A 30 11.70 -2.06 -9.06
C PRO A 30 12.90 -1.69 -9.93
N ILE A 31 12.71 -0.83 -10.94
CA ILE A 31 13.75 -0.47 -11.92
C ILE A 31 14.51 0.79 -11.49
N ALA A 32 13.82 1.70 -10.78
CA ALA A 32 14.41 2.97 -10.35
C ALA A 32 15.75 2.82 -9.58
N PRO A 33 15.95 1.81 -8.70
CA PRO A 33 17.22 1.56 -8.05
C PRO A 33 18.39 1.33 -9.01
N PHE A 34 18.18 0.64 -10.12
CA PHE A 34 19.22 0.37 -11.13
C PHE A 34 19.63 1.64 -11.86
N PHE A 35 18.67 2.50 -12.22
CA PHE A 35 19.00 3.80 -12.84
C PHE A 35 19.73 4.70 -11.87
N ALA A 36 19.32 4.78 -10.61
CA ALA A 36 20.06 5.53 -9.60
C ALA A 36 21.50 4.99 -9.44
N LYS A 37 21.67 3.67 -9.38
CA LYS A 37 23.00 3.03 -9.30
C LYS A 37 23.88 3.38 -10.51
N ARG A 38 23.34 3.39 -11.74
CA ARG A 38 24.08 3.82 -12.95
C ARG A 38 24.57 5.25 -12.86
N LEU A 39 23.83 6.13 -12.19
CA LEU A 39 24.20 7.52 -11.96
C LEU A 39 25.14 7.71 -10.76
N GLY A 40 25.67 6.61 -10.20
CA GLY A 40 26.58 6.64 -9.06
C GLY A 40 25.93 6.83 -7.70
N ALA A 41 24.60 6.61 -7.59
CA ALA A 41 23.91 6.70 -6.30
C ALA A 41 24.41 5.65 -5.32
N THR A 42 24.68 6.07 -4.09
CA THR A 42 24.94 5.16 -2.97
C THR A 42 23.65 4.45 -2.55
N PRO A 43 23.72 3.30 -1.85
CA PRO A 43 22.53 2.62 -1.34
C PRO A 43 21.62 3.51 -0.47
N PHE A 44 22.21 4.46 0.27
CA PHE A 44 21.44 5.46 1.01
C PHE A 44 20.59 6.35 0.08
N VAL A 45 21.18 6.84 -1.01
CA VAL A 45 20.48 7.67 -2.02
C VAL A 45 19.39 6.84 -2.73
N VAL A 46 19.62 5.55 -2.99
CA VAL A 46 18.58 4.65 -3.51
C VAL A 46 17.42 4.54 -2.53
N GLY A 47 17.70 4.44 -1.22
CA GLY A 47 16.67 4.46 -0.17
C GLY A 47 15.87 5.77 -0.11
N LEU A 48 16.44 6.91 -0.53
CA LEU A 48 15.71 8.17 -0.65
C LEU A 48 14.58 8.12 -1.69
N LEU A 49 14.69 7.32 -2.75
CA LEU A 49 13.67 7.26 -3.81
C LEU A 49 12.27 6.90 -3.27
N PRO A 50 12.07 5.76 -2.57
CA PRO A 50 10.79 5.45 -1.97
C PRO A 50 10.48 6.33 -0.75
N ALA A 51 11.48 6.82 -0.01
CA ALA A 51 11.27 7.69 1.14
C ALA A 51 10.69 9.05 0.75
N VAL A 52 11.24 9.70 -0.28
CA VAL A 52 10.74 10.99 -0.81
C VAL A 52 9.32 10.84 -1.37
N TYR A 53 9.04 9.73 -2.06
CA TYR A 53 7.68 9.41 -2.50
C TYR A 53 6.72 9.30 -1.32
N ALA A 54 7.08 8.54 -0.28
CA ALA A 54 6.27 8.36 0.91
C ALA A 54 6.08 9.67 1.69
N LEU A 55 7.11 10.52 1.78
CA LEU A 55 7.03 11.84 2.40
C LEU A 55 6.02 12.73 1.66
N ALA A 56 6.14 12.84 0.35
CA ALA A 56 5.21 13.63 -0.45
C ALA A 56 3.78 13.13 -0.29
N GLN A 57 3.55 11.82 -0.37
CA GLN A 57 2.24 11.20 -0.18
C GLN A 57 1.68 11.49 1.23
N LEU A 58 2.50 11.37 2.28
CA LEU A 58 2.08 11.60 3.66
C LEU A 58 1.62 13.04 3.89
N VAL A 59 2.32 14.02 3.29
CA VAL A 59 1.99 15.44 3.39
C VAL A 59 0.76 15.80 2.56
N THR A 60 0.66 15.27 1.33
CA THR A 60 -0.39 15.68 0.38
C THR A 60 -1.70 14.90 0.55
N ALA A 61 -1.69 13.66 1.08
CA ALA A 61 -2.91 12.86 1.21
C ALA A 61 -4.03 13.55 2.01
N PRO A 62 -3.78 14.20 3.16
CA PRO A 62 -4.83 14.94 3.87
C PRO A 62 -5.36 16.15 3.08
N LEU A 63 -4.49 16.79 2.29
CA LEU A 63 -4.88 17.93 1.44
C LEU A 63 -5.81 17.46 0.32
N TRP A 64 -5.45 16.38 -0.38
CA TRP A 64 -6.29 15.78 -1.40
C TRP A 64 -7.62 15.27 -0.87
N GLY A 65 -7.64 14.68 0.33
CA GLY A 65 -8.86 14.31 1.01
C GLY A 65 -9.82 15.50 1.13
N ARG A 66 -9.35 16.61 1.70
CA ARG A 66 -10.15 17.84 1.88
C ARG A 66 -10.59 18.44 0.54
N VAL A 67 -9.68 18.53 -0.44
CA VAL A 67 -10.01 19.07 -1.77
C VAL A 67 -11.07 18.20 -2.45
N SER A 68 -10.99 16.87 -2.30
CA SER A 68 -11.95 15.94 -2.88
C SER A 68 -13.33 16.01 -2.20
N ASP A 69 -13.39 16.32 -0.91
CA ASP A 69 -14.65 16.57 -0.19
C ASP A 69 -15.35 17.85 -0.71
N LEU A 70 -14.55 18.89 -1.02
CA LEU A 70 -15.07 20.19 -1.46
C LEU A 70 -15.39 20.26 -2.96
N ARG A 71 -14.49 19.73 -3.80
CA ARG A 71 -14.59 19.85 -5.27
C ARG A 71 -15.17 18.62 -5.96
N GLY A 72 -15.31 17.51 -5.24
CA GLY A 72 -15.73 16.22 -5.76
C GLY A 72 -14.58 15.23 -5.91
N ARG A 73 -14.94 13.95 -5.98
CA ARG A 73 -13.95 12.84 -6.04
C ARG A 73 -13.27 12.74 -7.40
N ARG A 74 -14.09 12.88 -8.48
CA ARG A 74 -13.62 12.72 -9.86
C ARG A 74 -12.54 13.72 -10.25
N PRO A 75 -12.68 15.06 -10.08
CA PRO A 75 -11.65 16.03 -10.46
C PRO A 75 -10.32 15.79 -9.78
N VAL A 76 -10.34 15.40 -8.50
CA VAL A 76 -9.12 15.17 -7.72
C VAL A 76 -8.43 13.86 -8.15
N LEU A 77 -9.19 12.82 -8.48
CA LEU A 77 -8.64 11.58 -9.04
C LEU A 77 -7.97 11.84 -10.41
N LEU A 78 -8.64 12.60 -11.30
CA LEU A 78 -8.08 12.97 -12.60
C LEU A 78 -6.78 13.78 -12.46
N LEU A 79 -6.74 14.72 -11.51
CA LEU A 79 -5.55 15.50 -11.22
C LEU A 79 -4.42 14.61 -10.68
N GLY A 80 -4.72 13.65 -9.80
CA GLY A 80 -3.75 12.67 -9.30
C GLY A 80 -3.11 11.85 -10.43
N ILE A 81 -3.93 11.34 -11.38
CA ILE A 81 -3.45 10.61 -12.56
C ILE A 81 -2.57 11.51 -13.45
N SER A 82 -2.95 12.78 -13.62
CA SER A 82 -2.15 13.73 -14.40
C SER A 82 -0.79 14.00 -13.78
N ILE A 83 -0.73 14.19 -12.45
CA ILE A 83 0.52 14.38 -11.70
C ILE A 83 1.39 13.11 -11.80
N ALA A 84 0.81 11.92 -11.70
CA ALA A 84 1.53 10.66 -11.88
C ALA A 84 2.13 10.55 -13.30
N GLY A 85 1.38 10.94 -14.33
CA GLY A 85 1.87 11.00 -15.71
C GLY A 85 3.08 11.93 -15.86
N VAL A 86 3.01 13.13 -15.28
CA VAL A 86 4.15 14.08 -15.27
C VAL A 86 5.36 13.47 -14.53
N ALA A 87 5.15 12.82 -13.40
CA ALA A 87 6.22 12.15 -12.67
C ALA A 87 6.92 11.07 -13.51
N HIS A 88 6.16 10.29 -14.28
CA HIS A 88 6.72 9.28 -15.18
C HIS A 88 7.46 9.89 -16.37
N LEU A 89 7.02 11.05 -16.90
CA LEU A 89 7.77 11.79 -17.92
C LEU A 89 9.10 12.32 -17.36
N ILE A 90 9.11 12.88 -16.14
CA ILE A 90 10.34 13.31 -15.47
C ILE A 90 11.30 12.13 -15.28
N PHE A 91 10.77 10.96 -14.87
CA PHE A 91 11.57 9.73 -14.78
C PHE A 91 12.14 9.31 -16.12
N ALA A 92 11.33 9.30 -17.19
CA ALA A 92 11.75 8.95 -18.54
C ALA A 92 12.85 9.89 -19.03
N PHE A 93 12.72 11.19 -18.77
CA PHE A 93 13.74 12.18 -19.09
C PHE A 93 15.06 11.86 -18.37
N ALA A 94 15.03 11.71 -17.03
CA ALA A 94 16.23 11.43 -16.23
C ALA A 94 16.94 10.13 -16.61
N SER A 95 16.20 9.12 -17.09
CA SER A 95 16.73 7.83 -17.51
C SER A 95 17.09 7.77 -19.00
N SER A 96 16.88 8.85 -19.79
CA SER A 96 17.13 8.85 -21.23
C SER A 96 18.63 8.95 -21.56
N ASN A 97 19.06 8.25 -22.62
CA ASN A 97 20.45 8.38 -23.15
C ASN A 97 20.78 9.82 -23.53
N TRP A 98 19.79 10.58 -24.00
CA TRP A 98 19.95 11.99 -24.36
C TRP A 98 20.30 12.85 -23.14
N ALA A 99 19.59 12.65 -22.03
CA ALA A 99 19.89 13.40 -20.81
C ALA A 99 21.22 12.97 -20.17
N MET A 100 21.51 11.66 -20.16
CA MET A 100 22.78 11.13 -19.64
C MET A 100 24.00 11.63 -20.43
N ALA A 101 23.84 12.00 -21.70
CA ALA A 101 24.93 12.56 -22.51
C ALA A 101 25.14 14.07 -22.28
N ARG A 102 24.21 14.79 -21.64
CA ARG A 102 24.23 16.27 -21.53
C ARG A 102 24.27 16.81 -20.11
N PHE A 103 23.82 16.03 -19.13
CA PHE A 103 23.74 16.45 -17.74
C PHE A 103 24.68 15.60 -16.89
N ASP A 104 25.22 16.20 -15.85
CA ASP A 104 26.00 15.48 -14.85
C ASP A 104 25.11 14.50 -14.02
N ASN A 105 25.75 13.49 -13.47
CA ASN A 105 25.05 12.45 -12.72
C ASN A 105 24.29 12.99 -11.50
N GLN A 106 24.81 14.04 -10.85
CA GLN A 106 24.16 14.62 -9.67
C GLN A 106 22.85 15.33 -10.05
N ALA A 107 22.86 16.10 -11.16
CA ALA A 107 21.65 16.73 -11.69
C ALA A 107 20.60 15.67 -12.08
N LEU A 108 21.00 14.58 -12.74
CA LEU A 108 20.09 13.50 -13.11
C LEU A 108 19.53 12.77 -11.88
N LEU A 109 20.33 12.55 -10.84
CA LEU A 109 19.84 12.00 -9.56
C LEU A 109 18.84 12.95 -8.89
N ALA A 110 19.06 14.25 -8.91
CA ALA A 110 18.12 15.24 -8.40
C ALA A 110 16.79 15.22 -9.19
N ILE A 111 16.85 15.12 -10.52
CA ILE A 111 15.67 14.99 -11.38
C ILE A 111 14.94 13.67 -11.11
N LEU A 112 15.67 12.58 -10.88
CA LEU A 112 15.09 11.29 -10.51
C LEU A 112 14.35 11.36 -9.16
N LEU A 113 14.94 12.01 -8.15
CA LEU A 113 14.30 12.27 -6.86
C LEU A 113 13.09 13.19 -7.01
N LEU A 114 13.16 14.22 -7.86
CA LEU A 114 12.03 15.08 -8.19
C LEU A 114 10.88 14.29 -8.78
N SER A 115 11.16 13.33 -9.67
CA SER A 115 10.12 12.44 -10.21
C SER A 115 9.38 11.66 -9.09
N ARG A 116 10.12 11.23 -8.05
CA ARG A 116 9.52 10.51 -6.91
C ARG A 116 8.72 11.46 -6.02
N LEU A 117 9.19 12.69 -5.81
CA LEU A 117 8.46 13.72 -5.06
C LEU A 117 7.13 14.07 -5.74
N VAL A 118 7.17 14.34 -7.05
CA VAL A 118 5.97 14.66 -7.85
C VAL A 118 5.01 13.48 -7.87
N GLY A 119 5.52 12.25 -8.10
CA GLY A 119 4.70 11.03 -8.10
C GLY A 119 4.04 10.77 -6.75
N GLY A 120 4.76 10.97 -5.65
CA GLY A 120 4.21 10.86 -4.29
C GLY A 120 3.14 11.91 -4.02
N ALA A 121 3.31 13.13 -4.51
CA ALA A 121 2.33 14.20 -4.38
C ALA A 121 1.00 13.86 -5.11
N GLY A 122 1.05 13.15 -6.24
CA GLY A 122 -0.13 12.63 -6.94
C GLY A 122 -0.70 11.34 -6.34
N GLY A 123 0.05 10.65 -5.46
CA GLY A 123 -0.24 9.31 -4.97
C GLY A 123 -1.39 9.17 -3.96
N ALA A 124 -2.29 10.15 -3.84
CA ALA A 124 -3.46 10.09 -2.94
C ALA A 124 -4.64 9.28 -3.51
N SER A 125 -4.49 8.66 -4.68
CA SER A 125 -5.55 7.95 -5.41
C SER A 125 -6.26 6.90 -4.56
N THR A 126 -5.54 6.13 -3.74
CA THR A 126 -6.12 5.08 -2.90
C THR A 126 -7.18 5.61 -1.92
N GLY A 127 -6.90 6.71 -1.22
CA GLY A 127 -7.85 7.31 -0.27
C GLY A 127 -9.08 7.88 -0.99
N ILE A 128 -8.88 8.51 -2.14
CA ILE A 128 -9.96 9.06 -2.96
C ILE A 128 -10.84 7.94 -3.53
N VAL A 129 -10.24 6.84 -4.00
CA VAL A 129 -10.96 5.66 -4.48
C VAL A 129 -11.80 5.04 -3.37
N GLN A 130 -11.26 4.92 -2.16
CA GLN A 130 -12.02 4.42 -1.00
C GLN A 130 -13.21 5.33 -0.68
N ALA A 131 -13.01 6.65 -0.69
CA ALA A 131 -14.06 7.62 -0.49
C ALA A 131 -15.12 7.53 -1.62
N PHE A 132 -14.69 7.39 -2.88
CA PHE A 132 -15.57 7.21 -4.03
C PHE A 132 -16.49 6.00 -3.86
N VAL A 133 -15.95 4.85 -3.44
CA VAL A 133 -16.74 3.64 -3.12
C VAL A 133 -17.68 3.91 -1.95
N GLY A 134 -17.20 4.59 -0.90
CA GLY A 134 -18.02 4.96 0.25
C GLY A 134 -19.24 5.83 -0.11
N ASP A 135 -19.09 6.74 -1.08
CA ASP A 135 -20.14 7.64 -1.51
C ASP A 135 -21.11 6.96 -2.52
N ALA A 136 -20.57 6.10 -3.41
CA ALA A 136 -21.34 5.48 -4.50
C ALA A 136 -22.12 4.23 -4.10
N ILE A 137 -21.71 3.54 -3.03
CA ILE A 137 -22.11 2.16 -2.74
C ILE A 137 -22.81 2.07 -1.39
N ARG A 138 -23.91 1.31 -1.35
CA ARG A 138 -24.65 1.05 -0.09
C ARG A 138 -23.76 0.39 0.98
N PRO A 139 -23.97 0.69 2.26
CA PRO A 139 -23.14 0.15 3.35
C PRO A 139 -22.99 -1.38 3.33
N GLU A 140 -24.05 -2.11 2.97
CA GLU A 140 -24.11 -3.57 2.95
C GLU A 140 -23.24 -4.19 1.86
N GLU A 141 -23.01 -3.45 0.75
CA GLU A 141 -22.28 -3.91 -0.43
C GLU A 141 -20.85 -3.35 -0.51
N ARG A 142 -20.49 -2.40 0.37
CA ARG A 142 -19.16 -1.75 0.38
C ARG A 142 -18.02 -2.75 0.52
N ALA A 143 -18.20 -3.78 1.36
CA ALA A 143 -17.18 -4.81 1.56
C ALA A 143 -16.84 -5.54 0.24
N LYS A 144 -17.86 -5.88 -0.57
CA LYS A 144 -17.68 -6.50 -1.88
C LYS A 144 -17.00 -5.55 -2.87
N ALA A 145 -17.39 -4.27 -2.88
CA ALA A 145 -16.79 -3.24 -3.73
C ALA A 145 -15.32 -3.02 -3.40
N PHE A 146 -14.96 -2.92 -2.11
CA PHE A 146 -13.56 -2.83 -1.69
C PHE A 146 -12.76 -4.08 -2.05
N GLY A 147 -13.39 -5.27 -2.00
CA GLY A 147 -12.77 -6.51 -2.46
C GLY A 147 -12.37 -6.43 -3.94
N TRP A 148 -13.23 -5.93 -4.80
CA TRP A 148 -12.95 -5.76 -6.23
C TRP A 148 -11.87 -4.71 -6.50
N ILE A 149 -11.91 -3.57 -5.81
CA ILE A 149 -10.85 -2.54 -5.92
C ILE A 149 -9.50 -3.10 -5.44
N SER A 150 -9.50 -3.86 -4.35
CA SER A 150 -8.29 -4.53 -3.86
C SER A 150 -7.75 -5.56 -4.86
N ALA A 151 -8.62 -6.31 -5.54
CA ALA A 151 -8.23 -7.24 -6.60
C ALA A 151 -7.60 -6.52 -7.79
N ALA A 152 -8.20 -5.41 -8.25
CA ALA A 152 -7.66 -4.57 -9.32
C ALA A 152 -6.28 -3.99 -8.95
N THR A 153 -6.14 -3.46 -7.72
CA THR A 153 -4.86 -2.97 -7.19
C THR A 153 -3.80 -4.07 -7.18
N SER A 154 -4.15 -5.25 -6.67
CA SER A 154 -3.22 -6.39 -6.58
C SER A 154 -2.80 -6.89 -7.95
N ALA A 155 -3.71 -6.95 -8.91
CA ALA A 155 -3.41 -7.31 -10.29
C ALA A 155 -2.43 -6.29 -10.93
N GLY A 156 -2.63 -4.99 -10.72
CA GLY A 156 -1.71 -3.95 -11.19
C GLY A 156 -0.30 -4.11 -10.63
N ILE A 157 -0.18 -4.34 -9.33
CA ILE A 157 1.11 -4.57 -8.66
C ILE A 157 1.77 -5.88 -9.14
N MET A 158 0.98 -6.89 -9.48
CA MET A 158 1.47 -8.18 -9.96
C MET A 158 2.06 -8.09 -11.38
N PHE A 159 1.36 -7.42 -12.31
CA PHE A 159 1.78 -7.34 -13.71
C PHE A 159 2.76 -6.21 -13.99
N GLY A 160 2.66 -5.10 -13.27
CA GLY A 160 3.45 -3.89 -13.51
C GLY A 160 4.96 -4.12 -13.57
N PRO A 161 5.58 -4.78 -12.58
CA PRO A 161 7.03 -4.98 -12.56
C PRO A 161 7.58 -5.75 -13.77
N ALA A 162 6.95 -6.86 -14.16
CA ALA A 162 7.38 -7.65 -15.31
C ALA A 162 7.27 -6.83 -16.61
N LEU A 163 6.16 -6.13 -16.82
CA LEU A 163 5.98 -5.25 -17.96
C LEU A 163 7.00 -4.11 -17.98
N GLY A 164 7.33 -3.56 -16.80
CA GLY A 164 8.38 -2.56 -16.65
C GLY A 164 9.75 -3.07 -17.08
N SER A 165 10.14 -4.24 -16.61
CA SER A 165 11.40 -4.86 -17.01
C SER A 165 11.44 -5.21 -18.50
N LEU A 166 10.34 -5.67 -19.10
CA LEU A 166 10.24 -5.90 -20.53
C LEU A 166 10.47 -4.60 -21.33
N ALA A 167 9.90 -3.49 -20.86
CA ALA A 167 10.06 -2.18 -21.50
C ALA A 167 11.52 -1.70 -21.53
N THR A 168 12.36 -2.10 -20.57
CA THR A 168 13.80 -1.72 -20.57
C THR A 168 14.57 -2.30 -21.75
N ASN A 169 14.07 -3.37 -22.41
CA ASN A 169 14.72 -3.94 -23.60
C ASN A 169 14.72 -2.98 -24.79
N VAL A 170 13.77 -2.05 -24.86
CA VAL A 170 13.68 -1.02 -25.91
C VAL A 170 14.63 0.14 -25.63
N GLY A 171 14.76 0.50 -24.36
CA GLY A 171 15.66 1.57 -23.92
C GLY A 171 15.40 2.04 -22.50
N PRO A 172 16.35 2.75 -21.90
CA PRO A 172 16.27 3.13 -20.48
C PRO A 172 15.15 4.12 -20.15
N ALA A 173 14.74 4.98 -21.08
CA ALA A 173 13.61 5.90 -20.91
C ALA A 173 12.25 5.22 -21.12
N PHE A 174 12.22 4.09 -21.79
CA PHE A 174 10.99 3.46 -22.29
C PHE A 174 10.02 3.06 -21.16
N PRO A 175 10.47 2.52 -20.02
CA PRO A 175 9.57 2.25 -18.91
C PRO A 175 8.80 3.49 -18.43
N GLY A 176 9.46 4.63 -18.30
CA GLY A 176 8.81 5.88 -17.93
C GLY A 176 7.84 6.40 -18.98
N LEU A 177 8.20 6.29 -20.27
CA LEU A 177 7.33 6.70 -21.38
C LEU A 177 6.06 5.83 -21.46
N VAL A 178 6.19 4.52 -21.32
CA VAL A 178 5.02 3.60 -21.30
C VAL A 178 4.13 3.90 -20.10
N ALA A 179 4.70 4.08 -18.91
CA ALA A 179 3.95 4.43 -17.71
C ALA A 179 3.21 5.78 -17.87
N ALA A 180 3.86 6.79 -18.46
CA ALA A 180 3.24 8.06 -18.76
C ALA A 180 2.10 7.93 -19.79
N THR A 181 2.30 7.14 -20.85
CA THR A 181 1.27 6.85 -21.85
C THR A 181 0.07 6.14 -21.20
N LEU A 182 0.29 5.17 -20.31
CA LEU A 182 -0.77 4.53 -19.55
C LEU A 182 -1.55 5.54 -18.71
N CYS A 183 -0.87 6.53 -18.09
CA CYS A 183 -1.56 7.60 -17.35
C CYS A 183 -2.40 8.48 -18.29
N VAL A 184 -1.94 8.81 -19.50
CA VAL A 184 -2.70 9.60 -20.48
C VAL A 184 -3.94 8.82 -20.95
N VAL A 185 -3.78 7.54 -21.28
CA VAL A 185 -4.90 6.66 -21.67
C VAL A 185 -5.90 6.52 -20.51
N ASN A 186 -5.40 6.30 -19.28
CA ASN A 186 -6.23 6.22 -18.09
C ASN A 186 -6.98 7.53 -17.80
N LEU A 187 -6.31 8.66 -18.00
CA LEU A 187 -6.93 9.98 -17.83
C LEU A 187 -8.09 10.17 -18.82
N GLY A 188 -7.89 9.89 -20.11
CA GLY A 188 -8.93 9.95 -21.14
C GLY A 188 -10.08 8.98 -20.84
N PHE A 189 -9.76 7.77 -20.43
CA PHE A 189 -10.74 6.77 -20.01
C PHE A 189 -11.55 7.24 -18.78
N ALA A 190 -10.87 7.69 -17.72
CA ALA A 190 -11.52 8.17 -16.52
C ALA A 190 -12.38 9.44 -16.79
N GLN A 191 -11.91 10.33 -17.66
CA GLN A 191 -12.72 11.49 -18.10
C GLN A 191 -14.02 11.08 -18.80
N ARG A 192 -13.99 10.01 -19.60
CA ARG A 192 -15.14 9.57 -20.39
C ARG A 192 -16.15 8.74 -19.60
N PHE A 193 -15.67 7.85 -18.71
CA PHE A 193 -16.47 6.81 -18.09
C PHE A 193 -16.69 6.98 -16.58
N LEU A 194 -15.85 7.76 -15.90
CA LEU A 194 -16.01 7.96 -14.47
C LEU A 194 -16.96 9.15 -14.22
N HIS A 195 -18.04 8.88 -13.46
CA HIS A 195 -19.02 9.90 -13.10
C HIS A 195 -18.77 10.40 -11.67
N GLU A 196 -19.10 11.67 -11.40
CA GLU A 196 -19.00 12.22 -10.06
C GLU A 196 -20.02 11.54 -9.12
N THR A 197 -19.58 11.17 -7.93
CA THR A 197 -20.41 10.46 -6.93
C THR A 197 -20.85 11.35 -5.78
N THR A 198 -20.17 12.49 -5.58
CA THR A 198 -20.45 13.39 -4.47
C THR A 198 -21.67 14.27 -4.80
N SER A 199 -22.78 14.10 -4.06
CA SER A 199 -23.94 14.97 -4.17
C SER A 199 -23.64 16.37 -3.61
N HIS A 200 -24.37 17.40 -4.09
CA HIS A 200 -24.27 18.77 -3.56
C HIS A 200 -24.58 18.84 -2.06
N GLU A 201 -25.52 18.02 -1.57
CA GLU A 201 -25.89 17.93 -0.16
C GLU A 201 -24.76 17.31 0.69
N THR A 202 -24.08 16.28 0.16
CA THR A 202 -22.93 15.66 0.85
C THR A 202 -21.76 16.64 0.94
N ARG A 203 -21.55 17.51 -0.05
CA ARG A 203 -20.53 18.58 -0.02
C ARG A 203 -20.81 19.62 1.06
N ALA A 204 -22.07 19.99 1.23
CA ALA A 204 -22.50 20.96 2.26
C ALA A 204 -22.43 20.36 3.68
N GLY A 205 -22.60 19.04 3.82
CA GLY A 205 -22.60 18.31 5.09
C GLY A 205 -21.30 17.60 5.41
N ALA A 206 -20.28 17.64 4.53
CA ALA A 206 -19.00 16.95 4.72
C ALA A 206 -18.24 17.52 5.94
N ARG A 207 -18.66 17.10 7.13
CA ARG A 207 -17.84 17.19 8.32
C ARG A 207 -16.72 16.16 8.14
N SER A 208 -15.62 16.57 7.53
CA SER A 208 -14.35 15.82 7.61
C SER A 208 -14.16 15.48 9.09
N VAL A 209 -13.77 14.24 9.38
CA VAL A 209 -13.36 13.85 10.75
C VAL A 209 -12.48 14.98 11.28
N ALA A 210 -12.88 15.61 12.37
CA ALA A 210 -12.25 16.84 12.85
C ALA A 210 -10.74 16.59 12.96
N PRO A 211 -9.87 17.42 12.35
CA PRO A 211 -8.42 17.20 12.37
C PRO A 211 -7.87 17.08 13.79
N GLY A 212 -8.55 17.74 14.77
CA GLY A 212 -8.27 17.62 16.19
C GLY A 212 -8.45 16.19 16.73
N LEU A 213 -9.44 15.45 16.25
CA LEU A 213 -9.68 14.07 16.70
C LEU A 213 -8.57 13.12 16.24
N ILE A 214 -8.13 13.23 14.98
CA ILE A 214 -7.03 12.41 14.45
C ILE A 214 -5.74 12.72 15.22
N ARG A 215 -5.45 14.01 15.45
CA ARG A 215 -4.27 14.44 16.21
C ARG A 215 -4.32 13.96 17.67
N ALA A 216 -5.47 14.06 18.32
CA ALA A 216 -5.66 13.58 19.69
C ALA A 216 -5.49 12.05 19.77
N ARG A 217 -6.06 11.29 18.83
CA ARG A 217 -5.89 9.84 18.79
C ARG A 217 -4.46 9.44 18.42
N ALA A 218 -3.78 10.16 17.54
CA ALA A 218 -2.37 9.92 17.24
C ALA A 218 -1.47 10.14 18.46
N SER A 219 -1.69 11.21 19.23
CA SER A 219 -0.94 11.46 20.46
C SER A 219 -1.24 10.42 21.54
N GLU A 220 -2.48 9.91 21.62
CA GLU A 220 -2.85 8.84 22.55
C GLU A 220 -2.06 7.53 22.28
N VAL A 221 -1.78 7.19 21.04
CA VAL A 221 -0.96 6.01 20.67
C VAL A 221 0.46 6.14 21.25
N LEU A 222 1.03 7.33 21.25
CA LEU A 222 2.36 7.60 21.83
C LEU A 222 2.31 7.60 23.37
N GLN A 223 1.30 8.24 23.96
CA GLN A 223 1.20 8.41 25.41
C GLN A 223 0.79 7.10 26.13
N ARG A 224 0.01 6.25 25.44
CA ARG A 224 -0.53 5.01 26.01
C ARG A 224 -0.22 3.78 25.12
N PRO A 225 1.09 3.44 24.94
CA PRO A 225 1.51 2.40 24.01
C PRO A 225 1.04 0.99 24.41
N ARG A 226 0.67 0.78 25.67
CA ARG A 226 0.20 -0.51 26.19
C ARG A 226 -1.26 -0.82 25.89
N ARG A 227 -2.07 0.17 25.47
CA ARG A 227 -3.47 -0.09 25.11
C ARG A 227 -3.56 -1.02 23.90
N PRO A 228 -4.54 -1.93 23.82
CA PRO A 228 -4.66 -2.90 22.73
C PRO A 228 -4.66 -2.26 21.34
N VAL A 229 -5.41 -1.18 21.14
CA VAL A 229 -5.46 -0.44 19.87
C VAL A 229 -4.10 0.20 19.53
N SER A 230 -3.43 0.82 20.52
CA SER A 230 -2.09 1.41 20.32
C SER A 230 -1.07 0.34 19.94
N ARG A 231 -1.11 -0.83 20.60
CA ARG A 231 -0.24 -1.97 20.27
C ARG A 231 -0.46 -2.45 18.84
N LEU A 232 -1.70 -2.56 18.38
CA LEU A 232 -2.01 -2.94 17.01
C LEU A 232 -1.52 -1.91 16.00
N ILE A 233 -1.61 -0.62 16.31
CA ILE A 233 -1.06 0.46 15.45
C ILE A 233 0.46 0.35 15.38
N TRP A 234 1.16 0.08 16.49
CA TRP A 234 2.61 -0.15 16.49
C TRP A 234 3.01 -1.41 15.73
N ILE A 235 2.27 -2.53 15.90
CA ILE A 235 2.48 -3.77 15.13
C ILE A 235 2.37 -3.49 13.63
N TYR A 236 1.34 -2.73 13.21
CA TYR A 236 1.16 -2.33 11.82
C TYR A 236 2.33 -1.46 11.34
N ALA A 237 2.72 -0.46 12.11
CA ALA A 237 3.80 0.47 11.75
C ALA A 237 5.16 -0.25 11.63
N PHE A 238 5.53 -1.07 12.60
CA PHE A 238 6.81 -1.80 12.55
C PHE A 238 6.82 -2.87 11.45
N GLY A 239 5.71 -3.59 11.25
CA GLY A 239 5.58 -4.51 10.12
C GLY A 239 5.70 -3.79 8.77
N MET A 240 5.08 -2.62 8.63
CA MET A 240 5.16 -1.79 7.43
C MET A 240 6.56 -1.21 7.25
N MET A 241 7.24 -0.81 8.33
CA MET A 241 8.61 -0.32 8.30
C MET A 241 9.58 -1.39 7.80
N ALA A 242 9.50 -2.61 8.35
CA ALA A 242 10.33 -3.73 7.92
C ALA A 242 10.07 -4.09 6.45
N PHE A 243 8.79 -4.14 6.04
CA PHE A 243 8.41 -4.42 4.67
C PHE A 243 8.91 -3.34 3.69
N ALA A 244 8.75 -2.05 4.02
CA ALA A 244 9.22 -0.96 3.19
C ALA A 244 10.76 -0.90 3.09
N ALA A 245 11.43 -1.14 4.22
CA ALA A 245 12.89 -1.19 4.30
C ALA A 245 13.48 -2.32 3.44
N MET A 246 12.93 -3.52 3.57
CA MET A 246 13.30 -4.68 2.74
C MET A 246 13.07 -4.39 1.25
N ASN A 247 11.88 -3.92 0.88
CA ASN A 247 11.55 -3.65 -0.53
C ASN A 247 12.45 -2.59 -1.16
N ALA A 248 12.87 -1.57 -0.39
CA ALA A 248 13.76 -0.53 -0.88
C ALA A 248 15.15 -1.07 -1.28
N MET A 249 15.63 -2.07 -0.56
CA MET A 249 16.96 -2.65 -0.78
C MET A 249 16.93 -3.96 -1.59
N LEU A 250 15.75 -4.53 -1.84
CA LEU A 250 15.59 -5.83 -2.49
C LEU A 250 16.23 -5.87 -3.88
N ALA A 251 16.05 -4.83 -4.69
CA ALA A 251 16.63 -4.76 -6.03
C ALA A 251 18.17 -4.73 -5.99
N LEU A 252 18.76 -3.93 -5.09
CA LEU A 252 20.21 -3.86 -4.91
C LEU A 252 20.79 -5.14 -4.32
N PHE A 253 20.04 -5.80 -3.43
CA PHE A 253 20.45 -7.08 -2.86
C PHE A 253 20.48 -8.19 -3.91
N LEU A 254 19.44 -8.29 -4.75
CA LEU A 254 19.36 -9.27 -5.83
C LEU A 254 20.42 -9.03 -6.91
N ASP A 255 20.72 -7.78 -7.20
CA ASP A 255 21.84 -7.40 -8.08
C ASP A 255 23.18 -7.85 -7.46
N ALA A 256 23.47 -7.47 -6.23
CA ALA A 256 24.74 -7.79 -5.57
C ALA A 256 24.96 -9.29 -5.34
N ARG A 257 23.90 -10.06 -5.12
CA ARG A 257 23.97 -11.48 -4.76
C ARG A 257 23.83 -12.42 -5.95
N PHE A 258 22.96 -12.09 -6.90
CA PHE A 258 22.55 -12.98 -7.99
C PHE A 258 22.68 -12.33 -9.39
N GLY A 259 23.21 -11.11 -9.48
CA GLY A 259 23.45 -10.44 -10.76
C GLY A 259 22.17 -10.02 -11.47
N PHE A 260 21.09 -9.71 -10.72
CA PHE A 260 19.87 -9.19 -11.32
C PHE A 260 20.11 -7.84 -11.97
N THR A 261 19.41 -7.60 -13.06
CA THR A 261 19.43 -6.36 -13.81
C THR A 261 18.05 -5.73 -13.89
N GLU A 262 17.95 -4.51 -14.41
CA GLU A 262 16.64 -3.88 -14.67
C GLU A 262 15.74 -4.72 -15.61
N LYS A 263 16.31 -5.60 -16.44
CA LYS A 263 15.56 -6.49 -17.34
C LYS A 263 14.96 -7.70 -16.64
N THR A 264 15.53 -8.14 -15.53
CA THR A 264 15.15 -9.36 -14.83
C THR A 264 14.42 -9.13 -13.51
N ILE A 265 14.67 -7.98 -12.87
CA ILE A 265 14.13 -7.69 -11.55
C ILE A 265 12.60 -7.69 -11.49
N GLY A 266 11.93 -7.24 -12.54
CA GLY A 266 10.48 -7.20 -12.60
C GLY A 266 9.83 -8.57 -12.50
N TRP A 267 10.47 -9.61 -13.02
CA TRP A 267 9.98 -10.99 -12.91
C TRP A 267 10.00 -11.49 -11.47
N ALA A 268 11.03 -11.13 -10.69
CA ALA A 268 11.11 -11.46 -9.27
C ALA A 268 9.97 -10.78 -8.49
N TYR A 269 9.76 -9.46 -8.69
CA TYR A 269 8.67 -8.73 -8.03
C TYR A 269 7.28 -9.22 -8.46
N SER A 270 7.09 -9.55 -9.74
CA SER A 270 5.83 -10.12 -10.23
C SER A 270 5.56 -11.50 -9.63
N GLY A 271 6.57 -12.37 -9.51
CA GLY A 271 6.45 -13.65 -8.82
C GLY A 271 6.04 -13.50 -7.35
N ILE A 272 6.67 -12.59 -6.62
CA ILE A 272 6.28 -12.23 -5.25
C ILE A 272 4.83 -11.73 -5.22
N GLY A 273 4.43 -10.90 -6.18
CA GLY A 273 3.08 -10.37 -6.31
C GLY A 273 2.04 -11.46 -6.53
N VAL A 274 2.30 -12.40 -7.44
CA VAL A 274 1.42 -13.57 -7.71
C VAL A 274 1.16 -14.35 -6.43
N VAL A 275 2.22 -14.71 -5.71
CA VAL A 275 2.07 -15.47 -4.45
C VAL A 275 1.30 -14.66 -3.41
N GLY A 276 1.54 -13.35 -3.30
CA GLY A 276 0.79 -12.48 -2.39
C GLY A 276 -0.72 -12.46 -2.67
N VAL A 277 -1.11 -12.45 -3.95
CA VAL A 277 -2.53 -12.55 -4.37
C VAL A 277 -3.11 -13.91 -4.02
N LEU A 278 -2.42 -14.99 -4.38
CA LEU A 278 -2.87 -16.36 -4.11
C LEU A 278 -3.05 -16.60 -2.61
N MET A 279 -2.11 -16.12 -1.78
CA MET A 279 -2.20 -16.25 -0.33
C MET A 279 -3.42 -15.54 0.26
N ARG A 280 -3.73 -14.33 -0.24
CA ARG A 280 -4.91 -13.57 0.21
C ARG A 280 -6.21 -14.24 -0.19
N VAL A 281 -6.29 -14.80 -1.39
CA VAL A 281 -7.53 -15.38 -1.92
C VAL A 281 -7.77 -16.79 -1.37
N ILE A 282 -6.71 -17.61 -1.26
CA ILE A 282 -6.86 -19.03 -0.96
C ILE A 282 -6.60 -19.33 0.52
N ILE A 283 -5.62 -18.71 1.14
CA ILE A 283 -5.08 -19.15 2.44
C ILE A 283 -5.60 -18.28 3.59
N LEU A 284 -5.89 -17.01 3.38
CA LEU A 284 -6.25 -16.10 4.48
C LEU A 284 -7.50 -16.58 5.23
N ASP A 285 -8.61 -16.83 4.54
CA ASP A 285 -9.88 -17.19 5.16
C ASP A 285 -9.83 -18.51 5.92
N PRO A 286 -9.30 -19.63 5.36
CA PRO A 286 -9.14 -20.87 6.10
C PRO A 286 -8.26 -20.70 7.34
N THR A 287 -7.15 -19.96 7.21
CA THR A 287 -6.22 -19.75 8.32
C THR A 287 -6.86 -18.92 9.44
N VAL A 288 -7.66 -17.91 9.09
CA VAL A 288 -8.41 -17.10 10.08
C VAL A 288 -9.44 -17.96 10.83
N ARG A 289 -10.13 -18.86 10.13
CA ARG A 289 -11.10 -19.78 10.77
C ARG A 289 -10.42 -20.72 11.76
N TRP A 290 -9.21 -21.15 11.46
CA TRP A 290 -8.48 -22.15 12.27
C TRP A 290 -7.72 -21.55 13.44
N LEU A 291 -6.98 -20.46 13.21
CA LEU A 291 -6.08 -19.83 14.21
C LEU A 291 -6.67 -18.58 14.86
N GLY A 292 -7.78 -18.06 14.33
CA GLY A 292 -8.31 -16.75 14.67
C GLY A 292 -7.37 -15.61 14.22
N GLU A 293 -7.87 -14.38 14.22
CA GLU A 293 -7.13 -13.21 13.69
C GLU A 293 -5.80 -12.97 14.41
N ARG A 294 -5.72 -13.19 15.74
CA ARG A 294 -4.48 -13.05 16.49
C ARG A 294 -3.44 -14.09 16.09
N GLY A 295 -3.87 -15.34 15.93
CA GLY A 295 -3.00 -16.42 15.49
C GLY A 295 -2.44 -16.17 14.10
N VAL A 296 -3.31 -15.74 13.17
CA VAL A 296 -2.94 -15.38 11.79
C VAL A 296 -1.95 -14.22 11.76
N MET A 297 -2.18 -13.15 12.53
CA MET A 297 -1.26 -12.02 12.64
C MET A 297 0.13 -12.46 13.14
N ARG A 298 0.18 -13.31 14.17
CA ARG A 298 1.44 -13.87 14.71
C ARG A 298 2.13 -14.77 13.71
N LEU A 299 1.40 -15.64 13.02
CA LEU A 299 1.94 -16.49 11.96
C LEU A 299 2.55 -15.64 10.84
N GLY A 300 1.87 -14.56 10.44
CA GLY A 300 2.38 -13.60 9.45
C GLY A 300 3.70 -12.95 9.88
N LEU A 301 3.80 -12.51 11.13
CA LEU A 301 5.04 -11.96 11.69
C LEU A 301 6.16 -13.00 11.76
N ALA A 302 5.86 -14.22 12.18
CA ALA A 302 6.83 -15.33 12.23
C ALA A 302 7.36 -15.65 10.82
N ALA A 303 6.47 -15.77 9.83
CA ALA A 303 6.86 -16.01 8.43
C ALA A 303 7.77 -14.91 7.89
N LEU A 304 7.43 -13.61 8.15
CA LEU A 304 8.28 -12.48 7.78
C LEU A 304 9.65 -12.56 8.47
N THR A 305 9.69 -12.80 9.76
CA THR A 305 10.95 -12.88 10.51
C THR A 305 11.84 -13.99 9.98
N VAL A 306 11.30 -15.20 9.77
CA VAL A 306 12.03 -16.34 9.23
C VAL A 306 12.57 -16.04 7.84
N SER A 307 11.72 -15.47 6.95
CA SER A 307 12.16 -15.07 5.62
C SER A 307 13.33 -14.09 5.67
N LEU A 308 13.20 -13.03 6.46
CA LEU A 308 14.21 -11.97 6.56
C LEU A 308 15.53 -12.46 7.13
N VAL A 309 15.51 -13.42 8.08
CA VAL A 309 16.73 -14.06 8.59
C VAL A 309 17.39 -14.92 7.52
N LEU A 310 16.60 -15.68 6.75
CA LEU A 310 17.14 -16.69 5.83
C LEU A 310 17.57 -16.10 4.47
N GLN A 311 17.01 -14.97 4.03
CA GLN A 311 17.33 -14.38 2.71
C GLN A 311 18.84 -14.14 2.50
N PRO A 312 19.61 -13.54 3.43
CA PRO A 312 21.04 -13.32 3.25
C PRO A 312 21.88 -14.60 3.18
N PHE A 313 21.38 -15.71 3.71
CA PHE A 313 22.09 -17.01 3.72
C PHE A 313 21.76 -17.88 2.50
N ALA A 314 20.79 -17.50 1.67
CA ALA A 314 20.38 -18.32 0.52
C ALA A 314 21.58 -18.59 -0.44
N PRO A 315 21.97 -19.85 -0.65
CA PRO A 315 23.14 -20.17 -1.46
C PRO A 315 22.90 -20.10 -2.97
N SER A 316 21.64 -20.17 -3.39
CA SER A 316 21.25 -20.16 -4.80
C SER A 316 19.96 -19.38 -4.99
N LEU A 317 19.71 -18.96 -6.24
CA LEU A 317 18.47 -18.25 -6.61
C LEU A 317 17.21 -19.12 -6.35
N VAL A 318 17.32 -20.44 -6.52
CA VAL A 318 16.19 -21.37 -6.25
C VAL A 318 15.84 -21.37 -4.76
N VAL A 319 16.82 -21.52 -3.89
CA VAL A 319 16.61 -21.48 -2.43
C VAL A 319 16.11 -20.10 -2.01
N TYR A 320 16.70 -19.03 -2.56
CA TYR A 320 16.22 -17.68 -2.34
C TYR A 320 14.75 -17.52 -2.73
N GLY A 321 14.36 -18.07 -3.89
CA GLY A 321 12.98 -18.06 -4.37
C GLY A 321 12.00 -18.65 -3.36
N PHE A 322 12.30 -19.80 -2.77
CA PHE A 322 11.44 -20.39 -1.73
C PHE A 322 11.41 -19.54 -0.46
N VAL A 323 12.55 -19.01 -0.03
CA VAL A 323 12.66 -18.20 1.18
C VAL A 323 11.90 -16.87 1.03
N VAL A 324 12.05 -16.19 -0.11
CA VAL A 324 11.39 -14.89 -0.33
C VAL A 324 9.87 -15.01 -0.44
N LEU A 325 9.32 -16.18 -0.81
CA LEU A 325 7.88 -16.43 -0.85
C LEU A 325 7.22 -16.34 0.53
N LEU A 326 7.97 -16.50 1.62
CA LEU A 326 7.46 -16.26 2.96
C LEU A 326 7.12 -14.78 3.22
N VAL A 327 7.69 -13.83 2.47
CA VAL A 327 7.35 -12.39 2.59
C VAL A 327 5.91 -12.11 2.19
N PRO A 328 5.44 -12.45 0.96
CA PRO A 328 4.05 -12.24 0.58
C PRO A 328 3.08 -13.05 1.45
N ILE A 329 3.45 -14.24 1.91
CA ILE A 329 2.67 -15.01 2.88
C ILE A 329 2.53 -14.21 4.18
N GLY A 330 3.65 -13.77 4.74
CA GLY A 330 3.68 -13.02 5.99
C GLY A 330 2.86 -11.73 5.92
N THR A 331 3.02 -10.94 4.87
CA THR A 331 2.30 -9.68 4.69
C THR A 331 0.81 -9.87 4.41
N ALA A 332 0.43 -10.90 3.65
CA ALA A 332 -0.97 -11.24 3.37
C ALA A 332 -1.73 -11.65 4.64
N LEU A 333 -1.05 -12.30 5.59
CA LEU A 333 -1.63 -12.69 6.88
C LEU A 333 -1.59 -11.54 7.91
N LEU A 334 -0.48 -10.81 8.00
CA LEU A 334 -0.26 -9.76 9.00
C LEU A 334 -1.23 -8.58 8.87
N PHE A 335 -1.22 -7.91 7.71
CA PHE A 335 -1.89 -6.61 7.57
C PHE A 335 -3.41 -6.70 7.63
N PRO A 336 -4.10 -7.64 6.95
CA PRO A 336 -5.54 -7.76 7.06
C PRO A 336 -5.99 -8.19 8.45
N ALA A 337 -5.30 -9.17 9.08
CA ALA A 337 -5.62 -9.62 10.42
C ALA A 337 -5.44 -8.52 11.47
N ASN A 338 -4.37 -7.70 11.34
CA ASN A 338 -4.15 -6.55 12.21
C ASN A 338 -5.28 -5.51 12.07
N SER A 339 -5.64 -5.14 10.83
CA SER A 339 -6.72 -4.17 10.59
C SER A 339 -8.07 -4.69 11.08
N SER A 340 -8.37 -5.98 10.92
CA SER A 340 -9.56 -6.60 11.46
C SER A 340 -9.59 -6.56 13.00
N LEU A 341 -8.47 -6.86 13.66
CA LEU A 341 -8.36 -6.76 15.12
C LEU A 341 -8.60 -5.34 15.61
N VAL A 342 -8.06 -4.31 14.91
CA VAL A 342 -8.32 -2.91 15.27
C VAL A 342 -9.83 -2.63 15.29
N THR A 343 -10.58 -3.10 14.27
CA THR A 343 -12.04 -2.88 14.21
C THR A 343 -12.79 -3.56 15.35
N ARG A 344 -12.30 -4.68 15.88
CA ARG A 344 -12.93 -5.40 17.00
C ARG A 344 -12.73 -4.74 18.36
N PHE A 345 -11.64 -3.98 18.54
CA PHE A 345 -11.38 -3.26 19.79
C PHE A 345 -12.07 -1.89 19.85
N ILE A 346 -12.70 -1.45 18.76
CA ILE A 346 -13.40 -0.17 18.69
C ILE A 346 -14.90 -0.43 18.85
N ALA A 347 -15.46 0.01 19.99
CA ALA A 347 -16.88 -0.14 20.27
C ALA A 347 -17.75 0.81 19.43
N GLU A 348 -17.25 2.01 19.14
CA GLU A 348 -18.00 3.09 18.52
C GLU A 348 -17.64 3.25 17.04
N ARG A 349 -18.61 3.01 16.17
CA ARG A 349 -18.43 3.06 14.71
C ARG A 349 -17.91 4.43 14.21
N HIS A 350 -18.25 5.54 14.89
CA HIS A 350 -17.80 6.87 14.49
C HIS A 350 -16.29 7.11 14.74
N GLU A 351 -15.66 6.39 15.67
CA GLU A 351 -14.23 6.48 15.93
C GLU A 351 -13.39 5.66 14.96
N LEU A 352 -14.01 4.65 14.31
CA LEU A 352 -13.31 3.71 13.43
C LEU A 352 -12.52 4.43 12.33
N GLY A 353 -13.14 5.41 11.67
CA GLY A 353 -12.49 6.17 10.60
C GLY A 353 -11.26 6.94 11.10
N ALA A 354 -11.35 7.56 12.28
CA ALA A 354 -10.23 8.31 12.86
C ALA A 354 -9.07 7.38 13.22
N ILE A 355 -9.34 6.24 13.84
CA ILE A 355 -8.31 5.27 14.26
C ILE A 355 -7.66 4.60 13.06
N MET A 356 -8.42 4.24 12.03
CA MET A 356 -7.86 3.73 10.76
C MET A 356 -7.00 4.79 10.06
N GLY A 357 -7.40 6.07 10.11
CA GLY A 357 -6.59 7.19 9.64
C GLY A 357 -5.26 7.32 10.40
N VAL A 358 -5.29 7.18 11.73
CA VAL A 358 -4.08 7.15 12.55
C VAL A 358 -3.19 5.97 12.18
N GLN A 359 -3.74 4.77 12.02
CA GLN A 359 -2.99 3.59 11.58
C GLN A 359 -2.29 3.83 10.24
N GLN A 360 -2.99 4.44 9.26
CA GLN A 360 -2.40 4.79 7.96
C GLN A 360 -1.30 5.86 8.07
N THR A 361 -1.46 6.83 8.97
CA THR A 361 -0.43 7.85 9.24
C THR A 361 0.84 7.21 9.79
N TYR A 362 0.73 6.34 10.80
CA TYR A 362 1.87 5.60 11.34
C TYR A 362 2.52 4.70 10.29
N GLY A 363 1.71 4.03 9.46
CA GLY A 363 2.20 3.27 8.31
C GLY A 363 2.89 4.14 7.26
N GLY A 364 2.42 5.38 7.04
CA GLY A 364 3.06 6.36 6.16
C GLY A 364 4.43 6.79 6.67
N VAL A 365 4.53 7.12 7.96
CA VAL A 365 5.81 7.42 8.63
C VAL A 365 6.76 6.22 8.55
N ALA A 366 6.26 5.02 8.73
CA ALA A 366 7.05 3.79 8.62
C ALA A 366 7.61 3.58 7.20
N ARG A 367 6.81 3.86 6.16
CA ARG A 367 7.26 3.82 4.75
C ARG A 367 8.29 4.91 4.41
N LEU A 368 8.28 6.02 5.13
CA LEU A 368 9.29 7.07 5.00
C LEU A 368 10.61 6.65 5.68
N ILE A 369 10.54 6.22 6.94
CA ILE A 369 11.73 5.96 7.76
C ILE A 369 12.43 4.65 7.34
N GLY A 370 11.65 3.61 7.00
CA GLY A 370 12.17 2.28 6.67
C GLY A 370 13.27 2.29 5.60
N PRO A 371 13.01 2.84 4.41
CA PRO A 371 14.01 2.92 3.34
C PRO A 371 15.28 3.71 3.71
N LEU A 372 15.16 4.75 4.55
CA LEU A 372 16.30 5.59 4.93
C LEU A 372 17.34 4.80 5.73
N TRP A 373 16.92 4.17 6.84
CA TRP A 373 17.85 3.41 7.65
C TRP A 373 18.33 2.13 6.96
N SER A 374 17.48 1.50 6.12
CA SER A 374 17.90 0.31 5.38
C SER A 374 18.94 0.63 4.30
N GLY A 375 18.81 1.77 3.61
CA GLY A 375 19.84 2.23 2.69
C GLY A 375 21.16 2.54 3.38
N TRP A 376 21.10 3.19 4.54
CA TRP A 376 22.27 3.42 5.38
C TRP A 376 22.90 2.11 5.84
N ALA A 377 22.10 1.17 6.35
CA ALA A 377 22.60 -0.14 6.81
C ALA A 377 23.22 -0.95 5.68
N PHE A 378 22.61 -0.94 4.49
CA PHE A 378 23.17 -1.59 3.31
C PHE A 378 24.53 -1.02 2.95
N GLN A 379 24.70 0.31 3.02
CA GLN A 379 25.93 1.01 2.67
C GLN A 379 27.05 0.77 3.68
N GLN A 380 26.75 0.80 4.99
CA GLN A 380 27.76 0.76 6.05
C GLN A 380 28.06 -0.66 6.57
N LEU A 381 27.04 -1.52 6.60
CA LEU A 381 27.12 -2.83 7.24
C LEU A 381 27.05 -4.00 6.25
N GLY A 382 26.85 -3.69 4.94
CA GLY A 382 26.79 -4.67 3.88
C GLY A 382 25.37 -5.07 3.45
N SER A 383 25.28 -5.80 2.32
CA SER A 383 24.03 -6.09 1.62
C SER A 383 23.01 -6.91 2.41
N GLY A 384 23.45 -7.76 3.35
CA GLY A 384 22.57 -8.56 4.20
C GLY A 384 22.04 -7.81 5.43
N ALA A 385 22.71 -6.73 5.87
CA ALA A 385 22.40 -6.04 7.11
C ALA A 385 20.96 -5.51 7.21
N PRO A 386 20.36 -4.90 6.17
CA PRO A 386 18.98 -4.46 6.22
C PRO A 386 18.00 -5.58 6.54
N PHE A 387 18.25 -6.77 6.02
CA PHE A 387 17.39 -7.94 6.24
C PHE A 387 17.44 -8.42 7.68
N PHE A 388 18.64 -8.48 8.29
CA PHE A 388 18.79 -8.85 9.71
C PHE A 388 18.16 -7.81 10.63
N LEU A 389 18.31 -6.53 10.35
CA LEU A 389 17.68 -5.47 11.14
C LEU A 389 16.14 -5.50 11.00
N CYS A 390 15.62 -5.75 9.79
CA CYS A 390 14.20 -6.00 9.58
C CYS A 390 13.71 -7.23 10.34
N ALA A 391 14.49 -8.32 10.35
CA ALA A 391 14.17 -9.53 11.09
C ALA A 391 14.11 -9.27 12.61
N GLY A 392 15.07 -8.51 13.15
CA GLY A 392 15.06 -8.08 14.55
C GLY A 392 13.82 -7.24 14.88
N LEU A 393 13.47 -6.29 13.99
CA LEU A 393 12.28 -5.46 14.16
C LEU A 393 10.98 -6.29 14.13
N THR A 394 10.86 -7.24 13.19
CA THR A 394 9.67 -8.12 13.12
C THR A 394 9.61 -9.11 14.25
N ALA A 395 10.75 -9.60 14.75
CA ALA A 395 10.81 -10.45 15.94
C ALA A 395 10.37 -9.70 17.21
N ILE A 396 10.83 -8.48 17.42
CA ILE A 396 10.36 -7.62 18.52
C ILE A 396 8.85 -7.37 18.37
N THR A 397 8.38 -7.10 17.15
CA THR A 397 6.96 -6.91 16.87
C THR A 397 6.15 -8.17 17.17
N TYR A 398 6.70 -9.36 16.89
CA TYR A 398 6.09 -10.64 17.25
C TYR A 398 5.95 -10.80 18.77
N LEU A 399 6.97 -10.44 19.55
CA LEU A 399 6.90 -10.46 21.01
C LEU A 399 5.82 -9.51 21.54
N VAL A 400 5.70 -8.30 20.94
CA VAL A 400 4.61 -7.38 21.26
C VAL A 400 3.25 -7.99 20.94
N ALA A 401 3.14 -8.74 19.83
CA ALA A 401 1.89 -9.38 19.41
C ALA A 401 1.49 -10.56 20.30
N ILE A 402 2.44 -11.28 20.95
CA ILE A 402 2.15 -12.35 21.90
C ILE A 402 1.37 -11.81 23.11
N GLY A 403 1.76 -10.65 23.62
CA GLY A 403 1.12 -10.03 24.77
C GLY A 403 -0.23 -9.34 24.49
N LEU A 404 -0.77 -9.47 23.27
CA LEU A 404 -2.06 -8.87 22.94
C LEU A 404 -3.22 -9.67 23.56
N GLU A 405 -4.09 -8.97 24.30
CA GLU A 405 -5.30 -9.53 24.90
C GLU A 405 -6.32 -10.01 23.86
N ALA A 406 -7.25 -10.89 24.26
CA ALA A 406 -8.32 -11.30 23.40
C ALA A 406 -9.26 -10.12 23.11
N PRO A 407 -9.69 -9.91 21.85
CA PRO A 407 -10.71 -8.92 21.57
C PRO A 407 -12.00 -9.28 22.31
N PRO A 408 -12.81 -8.28 22.69
CA PRO A 408 -14.12 -8.52 23.27
C PRO A 408 -14.93 -9.45 22.37
N ARG A 409 -15.61 -10.45 22.95
CA ARG A 409 -16.57 -11.26 22.19
C ARG A 409 -17.66 -10.33 21.69
N LEU A 410 -17.92 -10.33 20.39
CA LEU A 410 -19.11 -9.69 19.85
C LEU A 410 -20.30 -10.33 20.57
N LYS A 411 -21.05 -9.53 21.33
CA LYS A 411 -22.37 -9.97 21.82
C LYS A 411 -23.13 -10.39 20.55
N SER A 412 -23.51 -11.68 20.47
CA SER A 412 -24.43 -12.13 19.45
C SER A 412 -25.60 -11.14 19.46
N GLN A 413 -25.90 -10.51 18.34
CA GLN A 413 -27.15 -9.80 18.19
C GLN A 413 -28.23 -10.87 18.28
N THR A 414 -28.72 -11.09 19.48
CA THR A 414 -29.99 -11.80 19.68
C THR A 414 -30.99 -11.00 18.85
N PRO A 415 -31.70 -11.62 17.90
CA PRO A 415 -32.79 -10.92 17.21
C PRO A 415 -33.68 -10.31 18.26
N PRO A 416 -34.23 -9.10 18.08
CA PRO A 416 -35.21 -8.56 19.02
C PRO A 416 -36.26 -9.63 19.19
N ALA A 417 -36.54 -10.00 20.46
CA ALA A 417 -37.61 -10.91 20.76
C ALA A 417 -38.88 -10.41 20.05
N GLU A 418 -39.45 -11.25 19.18
CA GLU A 418 -40.73 -10.96 18.56
C GLU A 418 -41.70 -10.57 19.70
N PRO A 419 -42.37 -9.42 19.58
CA PRO A 419 -43.38 -9.07 20.58
C PRO A 419 -44.41 -10.21 20.62
N ALA A 420 -44.53 -10.85 21.79
CA ALA A 420 -45.51 -11.89 22.03
C ALA A 420 -46.86 -11.37 21.55
N ALA A 421 -47.40 -12.01 20.51
CA ALA A 421 -48.73 -11.72 20.00
C ALA A 421 -49.68 -11.84 21.19
N ALA A 422 -50.24 -10.70 21.58
CA ALA A 422 -51.30 -10.67 22.58
C ALA A 422 -52.47 -11.49 22.00
N VAL A 423 -52.65 -12.68 22.55
CA VAL A 423 -53.84 -13.51 22.33
C VAL A 423 -55.00 -12.72 22.93
N ALA A 424 -55.69 -11.95 22.08
CA ALA A 424 -57.01 -11.41 22.44
C ALA A 424 -57.99 -12.60 22.51
N GLY A 425 -58.23 -13.04 23.72
CA GLY A 425 -59.35 -13.95 24.03
C GLY A 425 -60.64 -13.17 23.80
N THR A 426 -61.40 -13.59 22.81
CA THR A 426 -62.82 -13.29 22.71
C THR A 426 -63.58 -14.27 23.57
N GLY A 427 -64.12 -13.76 24.67
CA GLY A 427 -65.25 -14.34 25.36
C GLY A 427 -66.56 -13.68 24.93
#